data_9d1742495b7571ec2763264f0d1c9301
#
_entry.id   9d1742495b7571ec2763264f0d1c9301
#
_cell.length_a   1.000
_cell.length_b   1.000
_cell.length_c   1.000
_cell.angle_alpha   90.00
_cell.angle_beta   90.00
_cell.angle_gamma   90.00
#
_symmetry.space_group_name_H-M   'P 1'
#
loop_
_entity.id
_entity.type
_entity.pdbx_description
1 polymer ?
#
loop_
_entity_poly.entity_id
_entity_poly.type
_entity_poly.pdbx_seq_one_letter_code
_entity_poly.pdbx_strand_id
1 'polypeptide(L)'
;MIGGNELFNAEKTISKLLSEIEMNSGVSVFINRKFYSYAIIQSENIVSCILNSNQGNRFYYNGIKFYVVDDGDEKPRIWFARPCQLHSLFE
;
A
#
# COMPACT_ATOMS: atom_id res chain seq x y z
N MET A 1 18.84 13.71 14.97
CA MET A 1 18.73 13.38 14.38
C MET A 1 18.59 13.38 13.82
N ILE A 2 18.74 13.47 13.53
CA ILE A 2 18.59 13.40 12.97
C ILE A 2 18.29 13.03 12.25
N GLY A 3 18.34 13.36 11.99
CA GLY A 3 17.96 13.18 11.35
C GLY A 3 17.60 12.59 10.76
N GLY A 4 17.89 12.67 10.42
CA GLY A 4 17.47 12.05 9.57
C GLY A 4 16.82 11.06 9.75
N ASN A 5 16.95 11.09 10.21
CA ASN A 5 16.34 10.34 10.38
C ASN A 5 15.22 10.21 9.74
N GLU A 6 15.26 10.20 8.73
CA GLU A 6 14.23 9.97 8.01
C GLU A 6 13.86 8.59 8.11
N LEU A 7 13.26 8.16 9.16
CA LEU A 7 12.72 6.84 9.28
C LEU A 7 11.56 6.73 8.35
N PHE A 8 11.48 5.61 7.65
CA PHE A 8 10.37 5.34 6.76
C PHE A 8 9.06 5.35 7.54
N ASN A 9 8.05 6.03 7.03
CA ASN A 9 6.74 6.10 7.65
C ASN A 9 5.71 5.63 6.63
N ALA A 10 5.18 4.42 6.83
CA ALA A 10 4.27 3.81 5.87
C ALA A 10 2.97 4.57 5.73
N GLU A 11 2.39 4.98 6.85
CA GLU A 11 1.09 5.67 6.79
C GLU A 11 1.21 7.02 6.11
N LYS A 12 2.27 7.74 6.38
CA LYS A 12 2.49 9.03 5.74
C LYS A 12 2.73 8.87 4.25
N THR A 13 3.48 7.84 3.87
CA THR A 13 3.73 7.56 2.47
C THR A 13 2.44 7.22 1.74
N ILE A 14 1.58 6.41 2.38
CA ILE A 14 0.29 6.08 1.80
C ILE A 14 -0.58 7.33 1.64
N SER A 15 -0.62 8.17 2.67
CA SER A 15 -1.42 9.38 2.62
C SER A 15 -1.00 10.29 1.47
N LYS A 16 0.30 10.41 1.29
CA LYS A 16 0.82 11.23 0.20
C LYS A 16 0.41 10.66 -1.15
N LEU A 17 0.50 9.34 -1.32
CA LEU A 17 0.10 8.70 -2.57
C LEU A 17 -1.39 8.87 -2.81
N LEU A 18 -2.20 8.66 -1.79
CA LEU A 18 -3.65 8.77 -1.94
C LEU A 18 -4.09 10.17 -2.29
N SER A 19 -3.32 11.18 -1.87
CA SER A 19 -3.67 12.55 -2.21
C SER A 19 -3.52 12.81 -3.71
N GLU A 20 -2.79 11.95 -4.42
CA GLU A 20 -2.58 12.08 -5.86
C GLU A 20 -3.58 11.24 -6.66
N ILE A 21 -4.39 10.44 -5.99
CA ILE A 21 -5.33 9.56 -6.66
C ILE A 21 -6.72 10.19 -6.62
N GLU A 22 -7.36 10.23 -7.79
CA GLU A 22 -8.71 10.77 -7.86
C GLU A 22 -9.70 9.77 -7.28
N MET A 23 -10.61 10.27 -6.45
CA MET A 23 -11.64 9.42 -5.88
C MET A 23 -12.48 8.81 -7.00
N ASN A 24 -12.87 7.56 -6.82
CA ASN A 24 -13.73 6.86 -7.78
C ASN A 24 -13.06 6.63 -9.13
N SER A 25 -11.73 6.67 -9.15
CA SER A 25 -11.00 6.44 -10.40
C SER A 25 -10.85 4.96 -10.73
N GLY A 26 -11.17 4.08 -9.78
CA GLY A 26 -10.98 2.65 -9.98
C GLY A 26 -9.54 2.21 -9.82
N VAL A 27 -8.69 3.10 -9.32
CA VAL A 27 -7.28 2.80 -9.12
C VAL A 27 -7.10 1.83 -7.96
N SER A 28 -6.17 0.90 -8.12
CA SER A 28 -5.73 0.03 -7.02
C SER A 28 -4.29 0.36 -6.67
N VAL A 29 -3.94 0.12 -5.42
CA VAL A 29 -2.61 0.41 -4.92
C VAL A 29 -1.88 -0.90 -4.66
N PHE A 30 -0.59 -0.91 -4.95
CA PHE A 30 0.25 -2.09 -4.71
C PHE A 30 1.34 -1.73 -3.75
N ILE A 31 1.58 -2.60 -2.79
CA ILE A 31 2.71 -2.47 -1.88
C ILE A 31 3.48 -3.78 -1.91
N ASN A 32 4.79 -3.69 -1.79
CA ASN A 32 5.56 -4.93 -1.74
C ASN A 32 5.60 -5.44 -0.29
N ARG A 33 6.16 -6.64 -0.11
CA ARG A 33 6.18 -7.25 1.20
C ARG A 33 6.97 -6.43 2.22
N LYS A 34 8.00 -5.76 1.78
CA LYS A 34 8.78 -4.93 2.68
C LYS A 34 7.96 -3.75 3.19
N PHE A 35 7.23 -3.10 2.30
CA PHE A 35 6.32 -2.02 2.70
C PHE A 35 5.26 -2.55 3.67
N TYR A 36 4.71 -3.71 3.33
CA TYR A 36 3.69 -4.34 4.16
C TYR A 36 4.20 -4.57 5.58
N SER A 37 5.43 -5.08 5.72
CA SER A 37 5.98 -5.35 7.04
C SER A 37 6.15 -4.07 7.86
N TYR A 38 6.53 -2.97 7.22
CA TYR A 38 6.59 -1.70 7.92
C TYR A 38 5.19 -1.21 8.31
N ALA A 39 4.23 -1.39 7.41
CA ALA A 39 2.88 -0.90 7.64
C ALA A 39 2.23 -1.60 8.84
N ILE A 40 2.38 -2.90 8.97
CA ILE A 40 1.75 -3.61 10.09
C ILE A 40 2.41 -3.30 11.41
N ILE A 41 3.65 -2.85 11.40
CA ILE A 41 4.33 -2.46 12.63
C ILE A 41 3.97 -1.03 13.00
N GLN A 42 3.82 -0.17 12.01
CA GLN A 42 3.70 1.26 12.25
C GLN A 42 2.27 1.78 12.34
N SER A 43 1.31 1.07 11.78
CA SER A 43 -0.05 1.64 11.67
C SER A 43 -1.11 0.65 12.12
N GLU A 44 -1.74 0.97 13.25
CA GLU A 44 -2.86 0.18 13.75
C GLU A 44 -4.06 0.24 12.81
N ASN A 45 -4.21 1.36 12.12
CA ASN A 45 -5.31 1.51 11.17
C ASN A 45 -5.19 0.53 10.03
N ILE A 46 -3.97 0.36 9.52
CA ILE A 46 -3.74 -0.59 8.44
C ILE A 46 -3.93 -2.01 8.92
N VAL A 47 -3.45 -2.32 10.12
CA VAL A 47 -3.64 -3.64 10.70
C VAL A 47 -5.12 -3.98 10.80
N SER A 48 -5.94 -3.02 11.25
CA SER A 48 -7.38 -3.23 11.33
C SER A 48 -7.99 -3.55 9.97
N CYS A 49 -7.57 -2.82 8.95
CA CYS A 49 -8.07 -3.08 7.59
C CYS A 49 -7.67 -4.45 7.10
N ILE A 50 -6.46 -4.88 7.40
CA ILE A 50 -5.98 -6.19 7.01
C ILE A 50 -6.77 -7.30 7.70
N LEU A 51 -7.00 -7.14 9.00
CA LEU A 51 -7.75 -8.14 9.76
C LEU A 51 -9.18 -8.25 9.27
N ASN A 52 -9.77 -7.13 8.85
CA ASN A 52 -11.14 -7.14 8.37
C ASN A 52 -11.29 -7.73 6.97
N SER A 53 -10.19 -7.84 6.24
CA SER A 53 -10.26 -8.30 4.85
C SER A 53 -10.40 -9.80 4.71
N ASN A 54 -9.96 -10.56 5.70
CA ASN A 54 -9.93 -12.01 5.67
C ASN A 54 -9.06 -12.56 4.54
N GLN A 55 -8.16 -11.75 4.00
CA GLN A 55 -7.28 -12.18 2.93
C GLN A 55 -5.90 -11.62 3.19
N GLY A 56 -4.90 -12.45 3.04
CA GLY A 56 -3.55 -12.10 3.43
C GLY A 56 -2.82 -11.18 2.46
N ASN A 57 -3.32 -11.06 1.22
CA ASN A 57 -2.60 -10.32 0.20
C ASN A 57 -3.38 -9.15 -0.37
N ARG A 58 -4.49 -8.78 0.24
CA ARG A 58 -5.24 -7.59 -0.20
C ARG A 58 -6.15 -7.11 0.91
N PHE A 59 -6.41 -5.80 0.89
CA PHE A 59 -7.27 -5.19 1.88
C PHE A 59 -7.74 -3.85 1.34
N TYR A 60 -8.75 -3.26 1.98
CA TYR A 60 -9.24 -1.92 1.63
C TYR A 60 -8.82 -0.94 2.70
N TYR A 61 -8.27 0.17 2.26
CA TYR A 61 -7.87 1.25 3.17
C TYR A 61 -8.38 2.55 2.56
N ASN A 62 -9.22 3.27 3.31
CA ASN A 62 -9.88 4.50 2.83
C ASN A 62 -10.63 4.25 1.53
N GLY A 63 -11.26 3.09 1.42
CA GLY A 63 -12.07 2.77 0.25
C GLY A 63 -11.31 2.36 -0.98
N ILE A 64 -10.00 2.26 -0.89
CA ILE A 64 -9.14 1.90 -2.02
C ILE A 64 -8.55 0.53 -1.79
N LYS A 65 -8.55 -0.30 -2.83
CA LYS A 65 -8.04 -1.66 -2.73
C LYS A 65 -6.52 -1.66 -2.79
N PHE A 66 -5.91 -2.33 -1.82
CA PHE A 66 -4.46 -2.49 -1.75
C PHE A 66 -4.12 -3.95 -1.96
N TYR A 67 -3.10 -4.20 -2.79
CA TYR A 67 -2.56 -5.54 -3.01
C TYR A 67 -1.15 -5.62 -2.46
N VAL A 68 -0.82 -6.75 -1.85
CA VAL A 68 0.53 -7.01 -1.37
C VAL A 68 1.20 -7.95 -2.37
N VAL A 69 2.32 -7.54 -2.92
CA VAL A 69 3.05 -8.35 -3.89
C VAL A 69 4.44 -8.68 -3.36
N ASP A 70 4.94 -9.83 -3.79
CA ASP A 70 6.25 -10.29 -3.37
C ASP A 70 7.22 -10.10 -4.54
N ASP A 71 7.90 -8.96 -4.54
CA ASP A 71 8.83 -8.65 -5.62
C ASP A 71 10.28 -8.92 -5.23
N GLY A 72 10.51 -9.44 -4.03
CA GLY A 72 11.86 -9.76 -3.57
C GLY A 72 12.72 -8.55 -3.26
N ASP A 73 12.18 -7.35 -3.35
CA ASP A 73 12.94 -6.14 -3.09
C ASP A 73 13.09 -5.95 -1.59
N GLU A 74 14.28 -5.54 -1.16
CA GLU A 74 14.53 -5.29 0.24
C GLU A 74 14.11 -3.90 0.68
N LYS A 75 13.71 -3.05 -0.25
CA LYS A 75 13.27 -1.70 0.04
C LYS A 75 11.75 -1.62 -0.05
N PRO A 76 11.12 -0.82 0.81
CA PRO A 76 9.67 -0.66 0.74
C PRO A 76 9.29 0.07 -0.54
N ARG A 77 8.27 -0.45 -1.21
CA ARG A 77 7.79 0.13 -2.46
C ARG A 77 6.28 0.20 -2.45
N ILE A 78 5.74 1.28 -3.04
CA ILE A 78 4.32 1.46 -3.19
C ILE A 78 4.07 2.12 -4.55
N TRP A 79 3.04 1.65 -5.26
CA TRP A 79 2.65 2.26 -6.53
C TRP A 79 1.18 1.99 -6.77
N PHE A 80 0.61 2.61 -7.80
CA PHE A 80 -0.78 2.38 -8.12
C PHE A 80 -0.93 2.13 -9.62
N ALA A 81 -2.05 1.52 -9.99
CA ALA A 81 -2.34 1.21 -11.37
C ALA A 81 -3.82 1.44 -11.65
N ARG A 82 -4.12 1.95 -12.83
CA ARG A 82 -5.48 2.14 -13.27
C ARG A 82 -6.05 0.82 -13.76
N PRO A 83 -7.39 0.71 -13.88
CA PRO A 83 -8.01 -0.57 -14.25
C PRO A 83 -7.44 -1.17 -15.53
N CYS A 84 -7.16 -0.37 -16.54
CA CYS A 84 -6.62 -0.90 -17.79
C CYS A 84 -5.23 -1.50 -17.59
N GLN A 85 -4.44 -0.92 -16.69
CA GLN A 85 -3.13 -1.47 -16.39
C GLN A 85 -3.23 -2.75 -15.58
N LEU A 86 -4.24 -2.82 -14.70
CA LEU A 86 -4.47 -4.03 -13.92
C LEU A 86 -4.80 -5.19 -14.85
N HIS A 87 -5.61 -4.94 -15.84
CA HIS A 87 -5.98 -5.98 -16.79
C HIS A 87 -4.73 -6.56 -17.46
N SER A 88 -3.83 -5.69 -17.88
CA SER A 88 -2.58 -6.14 -18.48
C SER A 88 -1.72 -6.92 -17.52
N LEU A 89 -1.68 -6.51 -16.26
CA LEU A 89 -0.84 -7.17 -15.26
C LEU A 89 -1.30 -8.59 -14.96
N PHE A 90 -2.59 -8.84 -15.05
CA PHE A 90 -3.14 -10.12 -14.64
C PHE A 90 -3.52 -11.00 -15.84
N GLU A 91 -3.21 -10.56 -17.00
CA GLU A 91 -3.35 -11.40 -18.18
C GLU A 91 -2.11 -12.30 -18.36
#